data_ba8208d19c3f2755b8d4da7114bf7f36
#
_entry.id   ba8208d19c3f2755b8d4da7114bf7f36
#
_cell.length_a   1.000
_cell.length_b   1.000
_cell.length_c   1.000
_cell.angle_alpha   90.00
_cell.angle_beta   90.00
_cell.angle_gamma   90.00
#
_symmetry.space_group_name_H-M   'P 1'
#
loop_
_entity.id
_entity.type
_entity.pdbx_description
1 polymer ?
#
loop_
_entity_poly.entity_id
_entity_poly.type
_entity_poly.pdbx_seq_one_letter_code
_entity_poly.pdbx_strand_id
1 'polypeptide(L)'
;MAMIGVDDPAVHQLRSLLTLAEELHFGRAAARLYLTQPALSQQIRVLERRLGVQLFTRTSRKVDLTPLGQALLPLVRNVVDASDSLRNAARRSASESGRQVLRLGLTDCAAALAATRRVIAALTTEHPDLEVDFQVLDLVEQATALAAGKIDAAFVYFPVPGGYHAEPLTTEPRVAVLSASDPLAEKPGLHLSDLADRAMVGLAPEVSAAERDFWAMDPRPNEAPVRYTDHRVTRVEALLSAVSFDEAVAFLPAVAAELFPRPDVRYRTVTDLLPCTFGVVWPEADRAKSTVLLLADVCRRLSEQGLPAGAIRHPTSPPTLGAADR
;
A
#
# COMPACT_ATOMS: atom_id res chain seq x y z
N MET A 1 -36.73 14.73 -12.22
CA MET A 1 -35.51 15.56 -12.26
C MET A 1 -35.37 16.18 -10.87
N ALA A 2 -34.64 15.52 -9.97
CA ALA A 2 -34.44 16.02 -8.59
C ALA A 2 -33.63 17.30 -8.67
N MET A 3 -34.14 18.40 -8.08
CA MET A 3 -33.41 19.64 -7.93
C MET A 3 -32.12 19.36 -7.15
N ILE A 4 -30.97 19.64 -7.76
CA ILE A 4 -29.68 19.68 -7.06
C ILE A 4 -29.82 20.79 -6.02
N GLY A 5 -30.02 20.41 -4.76
CA GLY A 5 -30.27 21.34 -3.67
C GLY A 5 -29.01 22.15 -3.36
N VAL A 6 -29.22 23.41 -2.98
CA VAL A 6 -28.18 24.35 -2.52
C VAL A 6 -27.43 23.83 -1.27
N ASP A 7 -27.88 22.70 -0.70
CA ASP A 7 -27.39 22.11 0.55
C ASP A 7 -26.38 20.96 0.39
N ASP A 8 -26.00 20.57 -0.83
CA ASP A 8 -25.04 19.51 -1.03
C ASP A 8 -23.62 19.92 -0.58
N PRO A 9 -22.88 19.00 0.11
CA PRO A 9 -21.51 19.28 0.52
C PRO A 9 -20.59 19.46 -0.70
N ALA A 10 -19.84 20.54 -0.74
CA ALA A 10 -18.86 20.74 -1.80
C ALA A 10 -17.60 19.90 -1.53
N VAL A 11 -17.01 19.30 -2.56
CA VAL A 11 -15.83 18.41 -2.44
C VAL A 11 -14.66 19.07 -1.70
N HIS A 12 -14.42 20.38 -1.91
CA HIS A 12 -13.35 21.09 -1.18
C HIS A 12 -13.60 21.16 0.34
N GLN A 13 -14.87 21.19 0.77
CA GLN A 13 -15.24 21.15 2.19
C GLN A 13 -15.03 19.75 2.78
N LEU A 14 -15.31 18.70 1.98
CA LEU A 14 -15.02 17.31 2.35
C LEU A 14 -13.52 17.08 2.51
N ARG A 15 -12.68 17.66 1.64
CA ARG A 15 -11.22 17.64 1.80
C ARG A 15 -10.76 18.35 3.08
N SER A 16 -11.38 19.51 3.37
CA SER A 16 -11.10 20.24 4.60
C SER A 16 -11.45 19.45 5.86
N LEU A 17 -12.55 18.67 5.82
CA LEU A 17 -12.93 17.77 6.88
C LEU A 17 -11.87 16.66 7.07
N LEU A 18 -11.44 15.98 6.01
CA LEU A 18 -10.43 14.91 6.07
C LEU A 18 -9.11 15.43 6.67
N THR A 19 -8.61 16.55 6.15
CA THR A 19 -7.36 17.15 6.66
C THR A 19 -7.48 17.59 8.12
N LEU A 20 -8.61 18.14 8.54
CA LEU A 20 -8.81 18.49 9.95
C LEU A 20 -8.93 17.26 10.85
N ALA A 21 -9.53 16.17 10.35
CA ALA A 21 -9.64 14.91 11.08
C ALA A 21 -8.26 14.24 11.31
N GLU A 22 -7.34 14.39 10.37
CA GLU A 22 -5.95 13.91 10.49
C GLU A 22 -5.12 14.78 11.46
N GLU A 23 -5.25 16.09 11.35
CA GLU A 23 -4.44 17.03 12.13
C GLU A 23 -4.95 17.27 13.55
N LEU A 24 -6.25 17.14 13.77
CA LEU A 24 -6.96 17.49 15.01
C LEU A 24 -6.58 18.89 15.56
N HIS A 25 -6.16 19.77 14.64
CA HIS A 25 -5.70 21.12 14.96
C HIS A 25 -5.96 22.07 13.80
N PHE A 26 -6.86 23.05 13.99
CA PHE A 26 -7.25 23.98 12.93
C PHE A 26 -6.08 24.74 12.27
N GLY A 27 -5.09 25.17 13.06
CA GLY A 27 -3.93 25.90 12.54
C GLY A 27 -3.07 25.04 11.62
N ARG A 28 -2.75 23.78 12.04
CA ARG A 28 -1.97 22.85 11.21
C ARG A 28 -2.73 22.44 9.96
N ALA A 29 -4.01 22.09 10.12
CA ALA A 29 -4.86 21.74 8.97
C ALA A 29 -4.99 22.88 7.96
N ALA A 30 -5.17 24.12 8.45
CA ALA A 30 -5.24 25.30 7.59
C ALA A 30 -3.91 25.52 6.82
N ALA A 31 -2.76 25.42 7.50
CA ALA A 31 -1.45 25.54 6.87
C ALA A 31 -1.25 24.48 5.78
N ARG A 32 -1.62 23.21 6.05
CA ARG A 32 -1.54 22.10 5.08
C ARG A 32 -2.42 22.31 3.86
N LEU A 33 -3.56 23.01 4.03
CA LEU A 33 -4.49 23.35 2.94
C LEU A 33 -4.19 24.69 2.26
N TYR A 34 -3.15 25.38 2.67
CA TYR A 34 -2.83 26.73 2.21
C TYR A 34 -3.99 27.72 2.45
N LEU A 35 -4.69 27.56 3.58
CA LEU A 35 -5.80 28.40 4.02
C LEU A 35 -5.44 29.17 5.29
N THR A 36 -6.19 30.24 5.57
CA THR A 36 -6.19 30.82 6.90
C THR A 36 -7.04 30.00 7.87
N GLN A 37 -6.71 29.97 9.15
CA GLN A 37 -7.50 29.26 10.16
C GLN A 37 -8.98 29.70 10.20
N PRO A 38 -9.33 31.01 10.12
CA PRO A 38 -10.73 31.44 10.02
C PRO A 38 -11.45 30.87 8.79
N ALA A 39 -10.78 30.83 7.63
CA ALA A 39 -11.36 30.27 6.40
C ALA A 39 -11.67 28.78 6.53
N LEU A 40 -10.73 27.98 7.08
CA LEU A 40 -10.95 26.56 7.35
C LEU A 40 -12.12 26.38 8.35
N SER A 41 -12.11 27.15 9.44
CA SER A 41 -13.19 27.10 10.44
C SER A 41 -14.56 27.40 9.83
N GLN A 42 -14.63 28.37 8.91
CA GLN A 42 -15.86 28.70 8.20
C GLN A 42 -16.30 27.56 7.25
N GLN A 43 -15.37 26.96 6.52
CA GLN A 43 -15.69 25.81 5.64
C GLN A 43 -16.26 24.62 6.43
N ILE A 44 -15.68 24.29 7.57
CA ILE A 44 -16.18 23.22 8.42
C ILE A 44 -17.58 23.55 8.99
N ARG A 45 -17.80 24.77 9.47
CA ARG A 45 -19.13 25.18 9.95
C ARG A 45 -20.20 25.12 8.86
N VAL A 46 -19.87 25.51 7.63
CA VAL A 46 -20.79 25.41 6.50
C VAL A 46 -21.09 23.94 6.18
N LEU A 47 -20.09 23.07 6.21
CA LEU A 47 -20.26 21.65 5.99
C LEU A 47 -21.16 21.02 7.07
N GLU A 48 -20.88 21.26 8.36
CA GLU A 48 -21.68 20.77 9.49
C GLU A 48 -23.15 21.23 9.36
N ARG A 49 -23.38 22.49 8.98
CA ARG A 49 -24.73 23.03 8.74
C ARG A 49 -25.44 22.36 7.57
N ARG A 50 -24.75 22.11 6.47
CA ARG A 50 -25.31 21.44 5.28
C ARG A 50 -25.68 19.98 5.57
N LEU A 51 -24.85 19.29 6.35
CA LEU A 51 -25.12 17.93 6.78
C LEU A 51 -26.12 17.84 7.96
N GLY A 52 -26.40 18.97 8.61
CA GLY A 52 -27.30 19.02 9.79
C GLY A 52 -26.71 18.36 11.04
N VAL A 53 -25.39 18.14 11.09
CA VAL A 53 -24.72 17.41 12.17
C VAL A 53 -23.42 18.07 12.58
N GLN A 54 -23.00 17.88 13.83
CA GLN A 54 -21.67 18.26 14.29
C GLN A 54 -20.68 17.11 14.04
N LEU A 55 -19.59 17.44 13.35
CA LEU A 55 -18.52 16.49 13.03
C LEU A 55 -17.35 16.57 14.02
N PHE A 56 -17.16 17.75 14.63
CA PHE A 56 -16.11 17.98 15.63
C PHE A 56 -16.65 18.54 16.92
N THR A 57 -16.12 18.04 18.03
CA THR A 57 -16.20 18.70 19.34
C THR A 57 -15.02 19.66 19.46
N ARG A 58 -15.31 20.87 19.98
CA ARG A 58 -14.31 21.95 20.10
C ARG A 58 -14.29 22.44 21.54
N THR A 59 -13.14 22.38 22.16
CA THR A 59 -12.85 23.08 23.40
C THR A 59 -11.75 24.12 23.16
N SER A 60 -11.48 24.97 24.12
CA SER A 60 -10.39 25.95 24.01
C SER A 60 -8.99 25.30 23.88
N ARG A 61 -8.87 24.00 24.13
CA ARG A 61 -7.60 23.27 24.17
C ARG A 61 -7.54 22.06 23.23
N LYS A 62 -8.69 21.57 22.72
CA LYS A 62 -8.72 20.30 21.95
C LYS A 62 -9.81 20.32 20.90
N VAL A 63 -9.47 19.69 19.77
CA VAL A 63 -10.40 19.38 18.68
C VAL A 63 -10.43 17.86 18.53
N ASP A 64 -11.62 17.27 18.64
CA ASP A 64 -11.83 15.83 18.47
C ASP A 64 -12.99 15.60 17.51
N LEU A 65 -12.98 14.45 16.82
CA LEU A 65 -14.14 14.01 16.05
C LEU A 65 -15.29 13.58 17.01
N THR A 66 -16.51 13.89 16.61
CA THR A 66 -17.70 13.26 17.24
C THR A 66 -17.78 11.78 16.80
N PRO A 67 -18.51 10.92 17.55
CA PRO A 67 -18.77 9.54 17.09
C PRO A 67 -19.37 9.48 15.69
N LEU A 68 -20.28 10.41 15.37
CA LEU A 68 -20.87 10.52 14.04
C LEU A 68 -19.83 11.01 13.00
N GLY A 69 -18.97 11.97 13.38
CA GLY A 69 -17.85 12.40 12.54
C GLY A 69 -16.94 11.24 12.16
N GLN A 70 -16.59 10.38 13.11
CA GLN A 70 -15.80 9.17 12.86
C GLN A 70 -16.51 8.20 11.91
N ALA A 71 -17.80 7.95 12.13
CA ALA A 71 -18.59 7.05 11.27
C ALA A 71 -18.74 7.55 9.83
N LEU A 72 -18.75 8.87 9.62
CA LEU A 72 -18.89 9.47 8.28
C LEU A 72 -17.57 9.59 7.52
N LEU A 73 -16.39 9.53 8.16
CA LEU A 73 -15.10 9.68 7.49
C LEU A 73 -14.90 8.74 6.29
N PRO A 74 -15.22 7.42 6.37
CA PRO A 74 -15.08 6.52 5.23
C PRO A 74 -15.94 6.95 4.03
N LEU A 75 -17.17 7.40 4.28
CA LEU A 75 -18.08 7.87 3.22
C LEU A 75 -17.56 9.16 2.58
N VAL A 76 -17.01 10.05 3.39
CA VAL A 76 -16.40 11.31 2.91
C VAL A 76 -15.17 11.02 2.05
N ARG A 77 -14.32 10.07 2.44
CA ARG A 77 -13.19 9.60 1.62
C ARG A 77 -13.67 9.10 0.27
N ASN A 78 -14.66 8.21 0.24
CA ASN A 78 -15.20 7.68 -1.01
C ASN A 78 -15.68 8.77 -1.97
N VAL A 79 -16.34 9.81 -1.50
CA VAL A 79 -16.80 10.93 -2.33
C VAL A 79 -15.62 11.76 -2.88
N VAL A 80 -14.62 12.03 -2.05
CA VAL A 80 -13.40 12.76 -2.47
C VAL A 80 -12.65 11.94 -3.51
N ASP A 81 -12.48 10.64 -3.30
CA ASP A 81 -11.77 9.73 -4.21
C ASP A 81 -12.51 9.59 -5.54
N ALA A 82 -13.84 9.48 -5.53
CA ALA A 82 -14.67 9.49 -6.75
C ALA A 82 -14.52 10.80 -7.54
N SER A 83 -14.49 11.95 -6.84
CA SER A 83 -14.26 13.26 -7.47
C SER A 83 -12.86 13.38 -8.09
N ASP A 84 -11.83 12.82 -7.43
CA ASP A 84 -10.46 12.78 -7.97
C ASP A 84 -10.37 11.85 -9.16
N SER A 85 -11.03 10.70 -9.11
CA SER A 85 -11.12 9.75 -10.22
C SER A 85 -11.78 10.39 -11.46
N LEU A 86 -12.88 11.12 -11.27
CA LEU A 86 -13.54 11.87 -12.34
C LEU A 86 -12.61 12.93 -12.97
N ARG A 87 -11.91 13.68 -12.13
CA ARG A 87 -10.97 14.72 -12.59
C ARG A 87 -9.80 14.11 -13.35
N ASN A 88 -9.28 13.00 -12.85
CA ASN A 88 -8.19 12.26 -13.51
C ASN A 88 -8.66 11.65 -14.82
N ALA A 89 -9.87 11.09 -14.89
CA ALA A 89 -10.45 10.59 -16.14
C ALA A 89 -10.62 11.70 -17.17
N ALA A 90 -11.14 12.86 -16.77
CA ALA A 90 -11.28 14.02 -17.65
C ALA A 90 -9.92 14.55 -18.15
N ARG A 91 -8.89 14.58 -17.28
CA ARG A 91 -7.53 14.97 -17.69
C ARG A 91 -6.93 13.95 -18.66
N ARG A 92 -7.16 12.65 -18.46
CA ARG A 92 -6.72 11.61 -19.39
C ARG A 92 -7.32 11.78 -20.79
N SER A 93 -8.64 12.03 -20.88
CA SER A 93 -9.31 12.31 -22.15
C SER A 93 -8.80 13.60 -22.84
N ALA A 94 -8.41 14.62 -22.07
CA ALA A 94 -7.85 15.86 -22.61
C ALA A 94 -6.37 15.73 -23.04
N SER A 95 -5.65 14.70 -22.55
CA SER A 95 -4.23 14.44 -22.88
C SER A 95 -4.05 13.64 -24.17
N GLU A 96 -5.07 13.51 -25.05
CA GLU A 96 -5.00 12.83 -26.35
C GLU A 96 -4.06 13.53 -27.37
N SER A 97 -2.89 13.96 -26.90
CA SER A 97 -1.73 14.29 -27.73
C SER A 97 -0.91 13.03 -28.02
N GLY A 98 -1.54 11.98 -28.55
CA GLY A 98 -0.87 10.88 -29.24
C GLY A 98 -0.01 9.91 -28.42
N ARG A 99 0.36 10.17 -27.17
CA ARG A 99 1.22 9.31 -26.37
C ARG A 99 0.43 8.64 -25.24
N GLN A 100 0.41 7.30 -25.21
CA GLN A 100 -0.23 6.54 -24.15
C GLN A 100 0.66 6.50 -22.91
N VAL A 101 0.11 6.82 -21.73
CA VAL A 101 0.84 6.78 -20.47
C VAL A 101 0.21 5.70 -19.57
N LEU A 102 1.02 4.77 -19.07
CA LEU A 102 0.66 3.78 -18.07
C LEU A 102 1.32 4.13 -16.74
N ARG A 103 0.53 4.42 -15.71
CA ARG A 103 1.00 4.77 -14.37
C ARG A 103 0.94 3.56 -13.46
N LEU A 104 2.09 3.18 -12.91
CA LEU A 104 2.25 1.99 -12.07
C LEU A 104 2.60 2.38 -10.63
N GLY A 105 1.91 1.77 -9.67
CA GLY A 105 2.28 1.83 -8.26
C GLY A 105 3.16 0.65 -7.87
N LEU A 106 4.22 0.92 -7.12
CA LEU A 106 5.16 -0.08 -6.61
C LEU A 106 5.37 0.15 -5.11
N THR A 107 5.46 -0.92 -4.34
CA THR A 107 6.08 -0.84 -3.01
C THR A 107 7.61 -1.00 -3.14
N ASP A 108 8.36 -0.67 -2.08
CA ASP A 108 9.82 -0.83 -2.07
C ASP A 108 10.25 -2.26 -2.44
N CYS A 109 9.59 -3.27 -1.86
CA CYS A 109 9.80 -4.67 -2.24
C CYS A 109 9.51 -4.92 -3.71
N ALA A 110 8.34 -4.48 -4.19
CA ALA A 110 7.90 -4.72 -5.56
C ALA A 110 8.85 -4.11 -6.59
N ALA A 111 9.38 -2.91 -6.32
CA ALA A 111 10.32 -2.21 -7.21
C ALA A 111 11.64 -2.98 -7.43
N ALA A 112 12.06 -3.76 -6.43
CA ALA A 112 13.31 -4.52 -6.48
C ALA A 112 13.16 -5.92 -7.07
N LEU A 113 11.93 -6.41 -7.30
CA LEU A 113 11.69 -7.76 -7.80
C LEU A 113 12.10 -7.91 -9.28
N ALA A 114 12.70 -9.05 -9.58
CA ALA A 114 13.04 -9.42 -10.94
C ALA A 114 11.80 -9.49 -11.85
N ALA A 115 10.67 -10.01 -11.32
CA ALA A 115 9.40 -10.08 -12.03
C ALA A 115 8.90 -8.70 -12.46
N THR A 116 8.90 -7.71 -11.57
CA THR A 116 8.51 -6.32 -11.90
C THR A 116 9.34 -5.73 -13.03
N ARG A 117 10.66 -5.88 -12.93
CA ARG A 117 11.59 -5.33 -13.96
C ARG A 117 11.40 -6.02 -15.30
N ARG A 118 11.17 -7.32 -15.34
CA ARG A 118 10.90 -8.05 -16.59
C ARG A 118 9.58 -7.58 -17.24
N VAL A 119 8.53 -7.37 -16.45
CA VAL A 119 7.27 -6.83 -16.98
C VAL A 119 7.48 -5.43 -17.55
N ILE A 120 8.14 -4.53 -16.83
CA ILE A 120 8.41 -3.17 -17.29
C ILE A 120 9.30 -3.17 -18.53
N ALA A 121 10.36 -3.98 -18.55
CA ALA A 121 11.26 -4.10 -19.71
C ALA A 121 10.54 -4.64 -20.95
N ALA A 122 9.68 -5.65 -20.80
CA ALA A 122 8.88 -6.17 -21.90
C ALA A 122 7.91 -5.12 -22.45
N LEU A 123 7.19 -4.42 -21.55
CA LEU A 123 6.27 -3.33 -21.94
C LEU A 123 6.97 -2.25 -22.75
N THR A 124 8.12 -1.76 -22.27
CA THR A 124 8.86 -0.68 -22.95
C THR A 124 9.51 -1.10 -24.25
N THR A 125 9.87 -2.40 -24.37
CA THR A 125 10.48 -2.93 -25.60
C THR A 125 9.43 -3.21 -26.68
N GLU A 126 8.30 -3.78 -26.29
CA GLU A 126 7.24 -4.18 -27.22
C GLU A 126 6.34 -3.00 -27.63
N HIS A 127 6.24 -1.99 -26.76
CA HIS A 127 5.39 -0.81 -26.97
C HIS A 127 6.19 0.48 -26.78
N PRO A 128 7.05 0.86 -27.73
CA PRO A 128 7.95 2.01 -27.60
C PRO A 128 7.18 3.36 -27.52
N ASP A 129 5.94 3.41 -27.98
CA ASP A 129 5.07 4.59 -27.87
C ASP A 129 4.34 4.69 -26.52
N LEU A 130 4.45 3.64 -25.67
CA LEU A 130 3.89 3.63 -24.34
C LEU A 130 4.90 4.25 -23.35
N GLU A 131 4.49 5.35 -22.73
CA GLU A 131 5.23 5.93 -21.61
C GLU A 131 4.84 5.20 -20.33
N VAL A 132 5.81 4.59 -19.66
CA VAL A 132 5.60 3.95 -18.36
C VAL A 132 6.11 4.87 -17.25
N ASP A 133 5.20 5.41 -16.47
CA ASP A 133 5.47 6.20 -15.27
C ASP A 133 5.25 5.33 -14.01
N PHE A 134 6.14 5.41 -13.02
CA PHE A 134 5.98 4.62 -11.81
C PHE A 134 6.25 5.43 -10.55
N GLN A 135 5.52 5.11 -9.49
CA GLN A 135 5.64 5.73 -8.18
C GLN A 135 5.86 4.66 -7.12
N VAL A 136 6.87 4.87 -6.27
CA VAL A 136 7.08 4.03 -5.08
C VAL A 136 6.24 4.59 -3.95
N LEU A 137 5.34 3.77 -3.44
CA LEU A 137 4.30 4.14 -2.48
C LEU A 137 4.28 3.11 -1.34
N ASP A 138 3.80 3.51 -0.17
CA ASP A 138 3.50 2.54 0.88
C ASP A 138 2.15 1.82 0.60
N LEU A 139 1.82 0.82 1.43
CA LEU A 139 0.62 -0.01 1.23
C LEU A 139 -0.67 0.83 1.18
N VAL A 140 -0.80 1.85 2.04
CA VAL A 140 -1.99 2.69 2.13
C VAL A 140 -2.02 3.73 1.01
N GLU A 141 -0.87 4.35 0.73
CA GLU A 141 -0.71 5.30 -0.39
C GLU A 141 -1.02 4.64 -1.72
N GLN A 142 -0.54 3.39 -1.94
CA GLN A 142 -0.76 2.64 -3.17
C GLN A 142 -2.25 2.30 -3.37
N ALA A 143 -2.91 1.77 -2.34
CA ALA A 143 -4.35 1.47 -2.39
C ALA A 143 -5.17 2.75 -2.66
N THR A 144 -4.83 3.85 -1.99
CA THR A 144 -5.48 5.15 -2.17
C THR A 144 -5.25 5.72 -3.57
N ALA A 145 -4.02 5.63 -4.10
CA ALA A 145 -3.68 6.13 -5.43
C ALA A 145 -4.40 5.34 -6.53
N LEU A 146 -4.51 4.02 -6.35
CA LEU A 146 -5.23 3.13 -7.27
C LEU A 146 -6.74 3.43 -7.27
N ALA A 147 -7.36 3.52 -6.10
CA ALA A 147 -8.78 3.88 -5.95
C ALA A 147 -9.10 5.26 -6.52
N ALA A 148 -8.20 6.24 -6.36
CA ALA A 148 -8.35 7.59 -6.89
C ALA A 148 -7.98 7.72 -8.39
N GLY A 149 -7.55 6.64 -9.07
CA GLY A 149 -7.11 6.65 -10.45
C GLY A 149 -5.86 7.52 -10.70
N LYS A 150 -5.04 7.75 -9.67
CA LYS A 150 -3.73 8.42 -9.80
C LYS A 150 -2.70 7.52 -10.45
N ILE A 151 -2.81 6.22 -10.20
CA ILE A 151 -2.11 5.13 -10.88
C ILE A 151 -3.13 4.24 -11.58
N ASP A 152 -2.72 3.58 -12.65
CA ASP A 152 -3.58 2.74 -13.48
C ASP A 152 -3.55 1.28 -13.06
N ALA A 153 -2.43 0.82 -12.52
CA ALA A 153 -2.23 -0.51 -11.96
C ALA A 153 -1.18 -0.48 -10.84
N ALA A 154 -1.15 -1.53 -10.02
CA ALA A 154 -0.21 -1.66 -8.93
C ALA A 154 0.39 -3.07 -8.86
N PHE A 155 1.68 -3.16 -8.55
CA PHE A 155 2.33 -4.41 -8.20
C PHE A 155 2.18 -4.68 -6.72
N VAL A 156 1.59 -5.81 -6.37
CA VAL A 156 1.19 -6.14 -5.00
C VAL A 156 1.41 -7.61 -4.67
N TYR A 157 1.45 -7.92 -3.37
CA TYR A 157 1.24 -9.28 -2.89
C TYR A 157 -0.24 -9.51 -2.59
N PHE A 158 -0.74 -10.69 -2.94
CA PHE A 158 -2.11 -11.09 -2.67
C PHE A 158 -2.29 -11.56 -1.20
N PRO A 159 -3.51 -11.51 -0.65
CA PRO A 159 -4.79 -11.18 -1.31
C PRO A 159 -5.01 -9.68 -1.54
N VAL A 160 -5.92 -9.37 -2.43
CA VAL A 160 -6.38 -8.00 -2.72
C VAL A 160 -7.88 -7.87 -2.43
N PRO A 161 -8.38 -6.69 -2.06
CA PRO A 161 -9.80 -6.49 -1.84
C PRO A 161 -10.62 -6.66 -3.12
N GLY A 162 -11.94 -6.87 -2.99
CA GLY A 162 -12.85 -6.93 -4.13
C GLY A 162 -12.89 -5.63 -4.95
N GLY A 163 -13.28 -5.73 -6.22
CA GLY A 163 -13.38 -4.58 -7.14
C GLY A 163 -12.12 -4.37 -8.00
N TYR A 164 -11.13 -5.22 -7.83
CA TYR A 164 -9.90 -5.21 -8.64
C TYR A 164 -9.76 -6.52 -9.42
N HIS A 165 -9.30 -6.41 -10.65
CA HIS A 165 -8.78 -7.54 -11.40
C HIS A 165 -7.34 -7.81 -10.94
N ALA A 166 -6.96 -9.09 -10.83
CA ALA A 166 -5.66 -9.50 -10.34
C ALA A 166 -5.02 -10.49 -11.31
N GLU A 167 -3.80 -10.21 -11.75
CA GLU A 167 -3.00 -11.10 -12.61
C GLU A 167 -1.79 -11.59 -11.81
N PRO A 168 -1.73 -12.89 -11.43
CA PRO A 168 -0.61 -13.44 -10.67
C PRO A 168 0.63 -13.56 -11.57
N LEU A 169 1.79 -13.25 -11.01
CA LEU A 169 3.08 -13.32 -11.71
C LEU A 169 3.99 -14.43 -11.18
N THR A 170 4.16 -14.50 -9.88
CA THR A 170 5.04 -15.48 -9.23
C THR A 170 4.59 -15.76 -7.81
N THR A 171 5.03 -16.90 -7.28
CA THR A 171 4.76 -17.31 -5.90
C THR A 171 6.09 -17.56 -5.19
N GLU A 172 6.18 -17.12 -3.94
CA GLU A 172 7.37 -17.31 -3.11
C GLU A 172 7.01 -17.67 -1.67
N PRO A 173 7.93 -18.35 -0.94
CA PRO A 173 7.72 -18.63 0.48
C PRO A 173 7.59 -17.33 1.29
N ARG A 174 6.87 -17.42 2.41
CA ARG A 174 6.94 -16.42 3.47
C ARG A 174 7.93 -16.84 4.53
N VAL A 175 8.59 -15.88 5.15
CA VAL A 175 9.53 -16.08 6.26
C VAL A 175 9.05 -15.32 7.50
N ALA A 176 9.39 -15.84 8.67
CA ALA A 176 9.27 -15.08 9.91
C ALA A 176 10.46 -14.15 10.07
N VAL A 177 10.19 -12.94 10.51
CA VAL A 177 11.20 -11.97 10.93
C VAL A 177 11.15 -11.89 12.45
N LEU A 178 12.30 -12.07 13.08
CA LEU A 178 12.49 -12.07 14.53
C LEU A 178 13.58 -11.09 14.91
N SER A 179 13.56 -10.58 16.14
CA SER A 179 14.72 -9.90 16.70
C SER A 179 15.93 -10.83 16.69
N ALA A 180 17.13 -10.30 16.43
CA ALA A 180 18.36 -11.08 16.48
C ALA A 180 18.66 -11.63 17.90
N SER A 181 18.07 -11.04 18.95
CA SER A 181 18.15 -11.46 20.34
C SER A 181 17.15 -12.56 20.72
N ASP A 182 16.15 -12.84 19.85
CA ASP A 182 15.16 -13.89 20.13
C ASP A 182 15.80 -15.27 20.05
N PRO A 183 15.64 -16.14 21.08
CA PRO A 183 16.15 -17.49 21.04
C PRO A 183 15.70 -18.32 19.83
N LEU A 184 14.49 -18.04 19.28
CA LEU A 184 14.00 -18.71 18.07
C LEU A 184 14.81 -18.33 16.83
N ALA A 185 15.51 -17.19 16.87
CA ALA A 185 16.37 -16.76 15.78
C ALA A 185 17.57 -17.68 15.52
N GLU A 186 17.96 -18.51 16.49
CA GLU A 186 19.04 -19.50 16.35
C GLU A 186 18.57 -20.81 15.70
N LYS A 187 17.26 -21.07 15.64
CA LYS A 187 16.72 -22.27 14.99
C LYS A 187 16.91 -22.22 13.48
N PRO A 188 17.27 -23.33 12.83
CA PRO A 188 17.43 -23.37 11.36
C PRO A 188 16.11 -23.21 10.60
N GLY A 189 14.99 -23.56 11.23
CA GLY A 189 13.62 -23.41 10.71
C GLY A 189 12.63 -23.44 11.85
N LEU A 190 11.44 -22.94 11.58
CA LEU A 190 10.35 -22.79 12.55
C LEU A 190 9.08 -23.48 12.05
N HIS A 191 8.19 -23.76 12.98
CA HIS A 191 6.77 -24.02 12.75
C HIS A 191 5.91 -22.88 13.30
N LEU A 192 4.71 -22.71 12.80
CA LEU A 192 3.77 -21.70 13.32
C LEU A 192 3.52 -21.88 14.83
N SER A 193 3.54 -23.11 15.32
CA SER A 193 3.42 -23.41 16.75
C SER A 193 4.56 -22.81 17.61
N ASP A 194 5.76 -22.67 17.08
CA ASP A 194 6.89 -22.01 17.79
C ASP A 194 6.60 -20.51 18.04
N LEU A 195 5.73 -19.93 17.22
CA LEU A 195 5.39 -18.51 17.23
C LEU A 195 4.04 -18.20 17.91
N ALA A 196 3.39 -19.22 18.51
CA ALA A 196 2.04 -19.11 19.06
C ALA A 196 1.93 -18.02 20.15
N ASP A 197 2.93 -17.91 21.01
CA ASP A 197 2.97 -16.97 22.13
C ASP A 197 3.58 -15.61 21.78
N ARG A 198 4.00 -15.40 20.53
CA ARG A 198 4.63 -14.14 20.10
C ARG A 198 3.59 -13.12 19.62
N ALA A 199 3.78 -11.86 20.00
CA ALA A 199 3.03 -10.77 19.45
C ALA A 199 3.44 -10.51 17.99
N MET A 200 2.46 -10.14 17.15
CA MET A 200 2.69 -9.78 15.75
C MET A 200 2.74 -8.26 15.60
N VAL A 201 3.60 -7.77 14.72
CA VAL A 201 3.52 -6.38 14.27
C VAL A 201 2.31 -6.24 13.35
N GLY A 202 1.38 -5.35 13.70
CA GLY A 202 0.16 -5.13 12.92
C GLY A 202 0.38 -4.17 11.75
N LEU A 203 -0.27 -4.45 10.63
CA LEU A 203 -0.41 -3.45 9.56
C LEU A 203 -1.43 -2.38 9.95
N ALA A 204 -1.32 -1.20 9.34
CA ALA A 204 -2.23 -0.08 9.57
C ALA A 204 -3.69 -0.46 9.29
N PRO A 205 -4.66 0.09 10.05
CA PRO A 205 -6.08 -0.26 9.90
C PRO A 205 -6.67 0.10 8.54
N GLU A 206 -6.03 1.01 7.81
CA GLU A 206 -6.39 1.41 6.43
C GLU A 206 -6.05 0.32 5.39
N VAL A 207 -5.12 -0.60 5.71
CA VAL A 207 -4.87 -1.80 4.90
C VAL A 207 -6.08 -2.73 5.00
N SER A 208 -6.44 -3.41 3.93
CA SER A 208 -7.61 -4.29 3.91
C SER A 208 -7.55 -5.39 4.98
N ALA A 209 -8.68 -5.77 5.55
CA ALA A 209 -8.74 -6.83 6.56
C ALA A 209 -8.13 -8.14 6.03
N ALA A 210 -8.50 -8.54 4.81
CA ALA A 210 -7.98 -9.76 4.18
C ALA A 210 -6.45 -9.77 4.07
N GLU A 211 -5.85 -8.63 3.77
CA GLU A 211 -4.40 -8.48 3.67
C GLU A 211 -3.74 -8.51 5.06
N ARG A 212 -4.32 -7.79 6.04
CA ARG A 212 -3.84 -7.83 7.43
C ARG A 212 -3.87 -9.24 7.99
N ASP A 213 -5.00 -9.95 7.81
CA ASP A 213 -5.20 -11.31 8.31
C ASP A 213 -4.23 -12.30 7.63
N PHE A 214 -4.03 -12.15 6.32
CA PHE A 214 -3.07 -12.96 5.58
C PHE A 214 -1.64 -12.79 6.13
N TRP A 215 -1.16 -11.55 6.29
CA TRP A 215 0.19 -11.29 6.78
C TRP A 215 0.38 -11.61 8.26
N ALA A 216 -0.68 -11.62 9.05
CA ALA A 216 -0.64 -12.02 10.45
C ALA A 216 -0.90 -13.52 10.66
N MET A 217 -1.35 -14.28 9.64
CA MET A 217 -1.93 -15.61 9.80
C MET A 217 -3.06 -15.58 10.85
N ASP A 218 -4.02 -14.70 10.66
CA ASP A 218 -5.20 -14.56 11.51
C ASP A 218 -6.46 -14.99 10.72
N PRO A 219 -7.19 -16.04 11.15
CA PRO A 219 -6.97 -16.83 12.36
C PRO A 219 -5.78 -17.80 12.24
N ARG A 220 -5.20 -18.13 13.38
CA ARG A 220 -4.20 -19.21 13.49
C ARG A 220 -4.84 -20.57 13.18
N PRO A 221 -4.08 -21.58 12.71
CA PRO A 221 -4.61 -22.92 12.42
C PRO A 221 -5.28 -23.61 13.62
N ASN A 222 -4.89 -23.24 14.85
CA ASN A 222 -5.46 -23.74 16.11
C ASN A 222 -6.54 -22.81 16.69
N GLU A 223 -7.04 -21.85 15.89
CA GLU A 223 -8.01 -20.84 16.27
C GLU A 223 -7.58 -19.94 17.46
N ALA A 224 -6.32 -19.99 17.87
CA ALA A 224 -5.81 -19.10 18.90
C ALA A 224 -5.79 -17.65 18.38
N PRO A 225 -6.22 -16.67 19.17
CA PRO A 225 -6.21 -15.28 18.75
C PRO A 225 -4.79 -14.77 18.57
N VAL A 226 -4.56 -14.02 17.48
CA VAL A 226 -3.30 -13.32 17.26
C VAL A 226 -3.21 -12.11 18.20
N ARG A 227 -2.12 -12.03 18.96
CA ARG A 227 -1.81 -10.84 19.75
C ARG A 227 -0.99 -9.88 18.90
N TYR A 228 -1.34 -8.62 18.94
CA TYR A 228 -0.63 -7.57 18.21
C TYR A 228 0.10 -6.64 19.16
N THR A 229 1.24 -6.11 18.71
CA THR A 229 1.88 -4.95 19.35
C THR A 229 1.01 -3.69 19.17
N ASP A 230 1.36 -2.60 19.83
CA ASP A 230 0.69 -1.31 19.63
C ASP A 230 1.08 -0.63 18.31
N HIS A 231 2.15 -1.07 17.67
CA HIS A 231 2.60 -0.53 16.39
C HIS A 231 1.67 -0.92 15.24
N ARG A 232 1.43 0.06 14.37
CA ARG A 232 0.69 -0.10 13.12
C ARG A 232 1.51 0.50 11.99
N VAL A 233 1.93 -0.36 11.05
CA VAL A 233 2.92 0.00 10.03
C VAL A 233 2.37 -0.12 8.62
N THR A 234 2.95 0.66 7.69
CA THR A 234 2.63 0.65 6.26
C THR A 234 3.84 0.32 5.39
N ARG A 235 5.07 0.34 5.99
CA ARG A 235 6.35 0.13 5.30
C ARG A 235 7.17 -0.96 5.98
N VAL A 236 7.99 -1.65 5.18
CA VAL A 236 8.83 -2.75 5.66
C VAL A 236 9.87 -2.28 6.68
N GLU A 237 10.49 -1.13 6.50
CA GLU A 237 11.49 -0.62 7.45
C GLU A 237 10.90 -0.35 8.84
N ALA A 238 9.68 0.20 8.89
CA ALA A 238 8.97 0.42 10.15
C ALA A 238 8.60 -0.90 10.82
N LEU A 239 8.18 -1.91 10.01
CA LEU A 239 7.89 -3.25 10.49
C LEU A 239 9.14 -3.91 11.09
N LEU A 240 10.28 -3.85 10.41
CA LEU A 240 11.53 -4.42 10.89
C LEU A 240 12.02 -3.75 12.19
N SER A 241 11.81 -2.43 12.30
CA SER A 241 12.15 -1.71 13.52
C SER A 241 11.25 -2.12 14.69
N ALA A 242 9.93 -2.26 14.47
CA ALA A 242 9.01 -2.75 15.48
C ALA A 242 9.35 -4.19 15.93
N VAL A 243 9.71 -5.09 14.98
CA VAL A 243 10.18 -6.44 15.32
C VAL A 243 11.40 -6.40 16.24
N SER A 244 12.36 -5.53 15.92
CA SER A 244 13.61 -5.44 16.70
C SER A 244 13.39 -4.88 18.10
N PHE A 245 12.53 -3.85 18.26
CA PHE A 245 12.34 -3.16 19.54
C PHE A 245 11.35 -3.86 20.47
N ASP A 246 10.29 -4.47 19.92
CA ASP A 246 9.20 -5.05 20.72
C ASP A 246 9.37 -6.56 20.94
N GLU A 247 10.43 -7.18 20.44
CA GLU A 247 10.61 -8.65 20.41
C GLU A 247 9.39 -9.36 19.76
N ALA A 248 8.79 -8.69 18.80
CA ALA A 248 7.62 -9.16 18.07
C ALA A 248 8.02 -9.95 16.82
N VAL A 249 7.04 -10.55 16.16
CA VAL A 249 7.21 -11.29 14.91
C VAL A 249 6.45 -10.62 13.79
N ALA A 250 6.96 -10.75 12.58
CA ALA A 250 6.21 -10.41 11.35
C ALA A 250 6.48 -11.48 10.28
N PHE A 251 5.55 -11.61 9.34
CA PHE A 251 5.78 -12.42 8.15
C PHE A 251 6.01 -11.52 6.95
N LEU A 252 7.03 -11.85 6.17
CA LEU A 252 7.39 -11.17 4.93
C LEU A 252 7.64 -12.18 3.81
N PRO A 253 7.61 -11.75 2.53
CA PRO A 253 8.10 -12.57 1.43
C PRO A 253 9.56 -12.93 1.64
N ALA A 254 9.99 -14.10 1.20
CA ALA A 254 11.36 -14.58 1.40
C ALA A 254 12.41 -13.63 0.81
N VAL A 255 12.09 -12.94 -0.27
CA VAL A 255 12.95 -11.92 -0.89
C VAL A 255 13.30 -10.76 0.04
N ALA A 256 12.50 -10.51 1.08
CA ALA A 256 12.77 -9.45 2.04
C ALA A 256 14.11 -9.66 2.77
N ALA A 257 14.54 -10.90 2.94
CA ALA A 257 15.85 -11.20 3.53
C ALA A 257 17.03 -10.71 2.67
N GLU A 258 16.85 -10.66 1.36
CA GLU A 258 17.86 -10.15 0.41
C GLU A 258 17.79 -8.63 0.28
N LEU A 259 16.56 -8.05 0.31
CA LEU A 259 16.32 -6.63 0.08
C LEU A 259 16.58 -5.76 1.29
N PHE A 260 16.33 -6.29 2.49
CA PHE A 260 16.40 -5.55 3.75
C PHE A 260 17.31 -6.26 4.77
N PRO A 261 18.59 -6.51 4.43
CA PRO A 261 19.52 -7.13 5.38
C PRO A 261 19.80 -6.16 6.55
N ARG A 262 19.49 -6.61 7.78
CA ARG A 262 19.73 -5.84 9.00
C ARG A 262 20.38 -6.68 10.08
N PRO A 263 21.35 -6.18 10.83
CA PRO A 263 22.05 -6.93 11.86
C PRO A 263 21.18 -7.26 13.08
N ASP A 264 20.15 -6.47 13.34
CA ASP A 264 19.26 -6.53 14.50
C ASP A 264 18.02 -7.43 14.30
N VAL A 265 17.85 -8.02 13.10
CA VAL A 265 16.77 -8.97 12.81
C VAL A 265 17.31 -10.26 12.16
N ARG A 266 16.52 -11.32 12.23
CA ARG A 266 16.78 -12.59 11.55
C ARG A 266 15.55 -13.04 10.78
N TYR A 267 15.78 -13.54 9.58
CA TYR A 267 14.75 -14.13 8.72
C TYR A 267 14.82 -15.66 8.86
N ARG A 268 13.71 -16.31 9.15
CA ARG A 268 13.63 -17.76 9.35
C ARG A 268 12.50 -18.35 8.52
N THR A 269 12.79 -19.46 7.86
CA THR A 269 11.76 -20.23 7.17
C THR A 269 10.77 -20.80 8.18
N VAL A 270 9.48 -20.78 7.82
CA VAL A 270 8.40 -21.39 8.60
C VAL A 270 7.77 -22.45 7.71
N THR A 271 7.90 -23.72 8.10
CA THR A 271 7.64 -24.88 7.23
C THR A 271 6.17 -25.05 6.87
N ASP A 272 5.27 -24.66 7.76
CA ASP A 272 3.81 -24.77 7.64
C ASP A 272 3.12 -23.44 7.33
N LEU A 273 3.88 -22.43 6.92
CA LEU A 273 3.37 -21.13 6.47
C LEU A 273 3.08 -21.16 4.98
N LEU A 274 1.85 -20.82 4.59
CA LEU A 274 1.46 -20.75 3.18
C LEU A 274 2.30 -19.69 2.43
N PRO A 275 2.67 -19.95 1.18
CA PRO A 275 3.40 -18.97 0.37
C PRO A 275 2.56 -17.74 0.05
N CYS A 276 3.20 -16.67 -0.41
CA CYS A 276 2.54 -15.50 -0.95
C CYS A 276 2.66 -15.45 -2.47
N THR A 277 1.63 -14.92 -3.12
CA THR A 277 1.62 -14.68 -4.56
C THR A 277 1.83 -13.20 -4.82
N PHE A 278 2.77 -12.90 -5.70
CA PHE A 278 3.04 -11.55 -6.21
C PHE A 278 2.42 -11.39 -7.58
N GLY A 279 1.84 -10.24 -7.86
CA GLY A 279 1.19 -9.97 -9.14
C GLY A 279 0.87 -8.50 -9.36
N VAL A 280 0.04 -8.26 -10.35
CA VAL A 280 -0.42 -6.92 -10.74
C VAL A 280 -1.91 -6.84 -10.58
N VAL A 281 -2.40 -5.68 -10.11
CA VAL A 281 -3.82 -5.41 -9.96
C VAL A 281 -4.20 -4.09 -10.60
N TRP A 282 -5.43 -3.99 -11.09
CA TRP A 282 -6.05 -2.77 -11.60
C TRP A 282 -7.56 -2.76 -11.30
N PRO A 283 -8.22 -1.59 -11.24
CA PRO A 283 -9.65 -1.52 -11.02
C PRO A 283 -10.42 -2.28 -12.11
N GLU A 284 -11.44 -3.05 -11.72
CA GLU A 284 -12.30 -3.79 -12.67
C GLU A 284 -12.93 -2.86 -13.72
N ALA A 285 -13.23 -1.62 -13.34
CA ALA A 285 -13.74 -0.58 -14.23
C ALA A 285 -12.75 -0.20 -15.36
N ASP A 286 -11.45 -0.38 -15.14
CA ASP A 286 -10.38 -0.02 -16.08
C ASP A 286 -9.94 -1.20 -16.97
N ARG A 287 -10.57 -2.37 -16.84
CA ARG A 287 -10.19 -3.60 -17.58
C ARG A 287 -10.17 -3.46 -19.10
N ALA A 288 -10.95 -2.54 -19.66
CA ALA A 288 -11.02 -2.29 -21.11
C ALA A 288 -10.07 -1.16 -21.57
N LYS A 289 -9.30 -0.54 -20.67
CA LYS A 289 -8.37 0.51 -20.99
C LYS A 289 -7.17 -0.04 -21.77
N SER A 290 -6.82 0.59 -22.90
CA SER A 290 -5.79 0.07 -23.82
C SER A 290 -4.46 -0.20 -23.12
N THR A 291 -3.98 0.71 -22.29
CA THR A 291 -2.71 0.57 -21.53
C THR A 291 -2.75 -0.57 -20.52
N VAL A 292 -3.91 -0.83 -19.91
CA VAL A 292 -4.12 -1.94 -18.97
C VAL A 292 -4.17 -3.26 -19.70
N LEU A 293 -4.78 -3.31 -20.89
CA LEU A 293 -4.80 -4.52 -21.75
C LEU A 293 -3.40 -4.92 -22.19
N LEU A 294 -2.54 -3.95 -22.56
CA LEU A 294 -1.13 -4.21 -22.89
C LEU A 294 -0.38 -4.79 -21.68
N LEU A 295 -0.58 -4.20 -20.50
CA LEU A 295 0.01 -4.69 -19.25
C LEU A 295 -0.46 -6.13 -18.95
N ALA A 296 -1.75 -6.40 -19.03
CA ALA A 296 -2.34 -7.71 -18.77
C ALA A 296 -1.79 -8.78 -19.71
N ASP A 297 -1.66 -8.47 -20.99
CA ASP A 297 -1.09 -9.39 -21.99
C ASP A 297 0.36 -9.74 -21.68
N VAL A 298 1.20 -8.74 -21.41
CA VAL A 298 2.60 -8.95 -21.02
C VAL A 298 2.71 -9.76 -19.74
N CYS A 299 1.92 -9.44 -18.71
CA CYS A 299 1.91 -10.18 -17.44
C CYS A 299 1.58 -11.65 -17.64
N ARG A 300 0.50 -11.97 -18.39
CA ARG A 300 0.07 -13.34 -18.66
C ARG A 300 1.14 -14.14 -19.38
N ARG A 301 1.68 -13.60 -20.47
CA ARG A 301 2.74 -14.29 -21.25
C ARG A 301 3.99 -14.57 -20.40
N LEU A 302 4.42 -13.60 -19.59
CA LEU A 302 5.59 -13.77 -18.75
C LEU A 302 5.33 -14.74 -17.59
N SER A 303 4.12 -14.75 -17.03
CA SER A 303 3.71 -15.72 -16.01
C SER A 303 3.74 -17.17 -16.56
N GLU A 304 3.22 -17.39 -17.77
CA GLU A 304 3.25 -18.68 -18.45
C GLU A 304 4.67 -19.18 -18.75
N GLN A 305 5.62 -18.27 -19.00
CA GLN A 305 7.04 -18.57 -19.22
C GLN A 305 7.80 -18.86 -17.92
N GLY A 306 7.20 -18.63 -16.76
CA GLY A 306 7.82 -18.77 -15.45
C GLY A 306 8.72 -17.59 -15.10
N LEU A 307 8.19 -16.65 -14.31
CA LEU A 307 8.97 -15.55 -13.77
C LEU A 307 9.77 -16.02 -12.55
N PRO A 308 11.05 -15.60 -12.42
CA PRO A 308 11.82 -15.91 -11.24
C PRO A 308 11.23 -15.19 -10.01
N ALA A 309 11.05 -15.93 -8.93
CA ALA A 309 10.90 -15.36 -7.61
C ALA A 309 12.26 -14.82 -7.13
N GLY A 310 12.24 -13.71 -6.41
CA GLY A 310 13.43 -13.15 -5.77
C GLY A 310 13.94 -11.83 -6.35
N ALA A 311 14.90 -11.25 -5.67
CA ALA A 311 15.56 -10.01 -6.04
C ALA A 311 16.50 -10.18 -7.22
N ILE A 312 16.83 -9.06 -7.86
CA ILE A 312 17.83 -9.05 -8.91
C ILE A 312 19.19 -9.29 -8.28
N ARG A 313 19.82 -10.40 -8.61
CA ARG A 313 21.22 -10.59 -8.29
C ARG A 313 22.03 -9.70 -9.23
N HIS A 314 22.60 -8.62 -8.73
CA HIS A 314 23.70 -7.98 -9.42
C HIS A 314 24.88 -8.96 -9.43
N PRO A 315 25.59 -9.15 -10.55
CA PRO A 315 26.81 -9.93 -10.54
C PRO A 315 27.79 -9.24 -9.58
N THR A 316 27.94 -9.84 -8.39
CA THR A 316 28.96 -9.44 -7.43
C THR A 316 30.26 -10.03 -7.91
N SER A 317 31.06 -9.22 -8.61
CA SER A 317 32.54 -9.23 -8.48
C SER A 317 33.07 -7.98 -9.20
N PRO A 318 33.70 -7.04 -8.50
CA PRO A 318 34.65 -6.20 -9.17
C PRO A 318 35.78 -7.10 -9.71
N PRO A 319 36.32 -6.82 -10.91
CA PRO A 319 37.47 -7.56 -11.40
C PRO A 319 38.59 -7.39 -10.36
N THR A 320 39.12 -8.50 -9.89
CA THR A 320 40.37 -8.55 -9.13
C THR A 320 41.42 -7.79 -9.94
N LEU A 321 41.74 -6.57 -9.49
CA LEU A 321 42.95 -5.88 -9.95
C LEU A 321 44.12 -6.79 -9.56
N GLY A 322 44.71 -7.41 -10.56
CA GLY A 322 45.88 -8.22 -10.42
C GLY A 322 46.96 -7.41 -9.70
N ALA A 323 47.47 -7.98 -8.63
CA ALA A 323 48.70 -7.54 -8.03
C ALA A 323 49.80 -7.63 -9.10
N ALA A 324 50.18 -6.47 -9.60
CA ALA A 324 51.41 -6.36 -10.40
C ALA A 324 52.58 -6.53 -9.42
N ASP A 325 53.38 -7.54 -9.72
CA ASP A 325 54.73 -7.74 -9.15
C ASP A 325 55.55 -6.45 -9.12
N ARG A 326 55.99 -6.11 -7.90
CA ARG A 326 57.39 -5.66 -7.67
C ARG A 326 57.73 -5.87 -6.19
#